data_a78911ca028bc5a0fa6c992c29d790a7
#
_entry.id   a78911ca028bc5a0fa6c992c29d790a7
#
_cell.length_a   1.000
_cell.length_b   1.000
_cell.length_c   1.000
_cell.angle_alpha   90.00
_cell.angle_beta   90.00
_cell.angle_gamma   90.00
#
_symmetry.space_group_name_H-M   'P 1'
#
loop_
_entity.id
_entity.type
_entity.pdbx_description
1 polymer ?
#
loop_
_entity_poly.entity_id
_entity_poly.type
_entity_poly.pdbx_seq_one_letter_code
_entity_poly.pdbx_strand_id
1 'polypeptide(L)'
;MNIVQFLASFFYRIRYWLLWGSLLVTALVIYFTQFLPYSYTVNSSLYAGVTNGTNLDGSQLININSTFDNIINIGKSKNTLAKVSVRLLATNLVHGDEWKDNMYIQAKHYRQLVQILPKEVLALVDRSSLDKTVTNLMNYRKENSSNFVYSIFNRPYPFYSYNALNSIIIKRLGTSDLIELVYTSADPGITQNTLKILEDELLKAYEQLRFSATNSAIAYFEEQDRK
;
A
#
# COMPACT_ATOMS: atom_id res chain seq x y z
N MET A 1 62.32 -7.10 27.03
CA MET A 1 61.63 -6.23 26.04
C MET A 1 60.18 -6.11 26.50
N ASN A 2 59.73 -4.92 26.87
CA ASN A 2 58.37 -4.75 27.41
C ASN A 2 57.34 -4.97 26.31
N ILE A 3 56.34 -5.80 26.56
CA ILE A 3 55.23 -6.13 25.63
C ILE A 3 54.63 -4.84 25.01
N VAL A 4 54.57 -3.78 25.84
CA VAL A 4 54.05 -2.47 25.42
C VAL A 4 54.93 -1.82 24.34
N GLN A 5 56.26 -1.89 24.43
CA GLN A 5 57.17 -1.35 23.43
C GLN A 5 57.12 -2.14 22.14
N PHE A 6 56.97 -3.46 22.22
CA PHE A 6 56.79 -4.30 21.04
C PHE A 6 55.50 -3.97 20.28
N LEU A 7 54.38 -3.87 21.00
CA LEU A 7 53.09 -3.48 20.43
C LEU A 7 53.14 -2.08 19.78
N ALA A 8 53.72 -1.10 20.46
CA ALA A 8 53.85 0.23 19.93
C ALA A 8 54.69 0.28 18.61
N SER A 9 55.80 -0.46 18.56
CA SER A 9 56.64 -0.56 17.37
C SER A 9 55.93 -1.28 16.23
N PHE A 10 55.12 -2.30 16.55
CA PHE A 10 54.32 -3.04 15.56
C PHE A 10 53.26 -2.13 14.92
N PHE A 11 52.47 -1.41 15.75
CA PHE A 11 51.47 -0.46 15.24
C PHE A 11 52.08 0.69 14.45
N TYR A 12 53.23 1.22 14.86
CA TYR A 12 53.95 2.24 14.13
C TYR A 12 54.43 1.77 12.75
N ARG A 13 54.83 0.50 12.63
CA ARG A 13 55.26 -0.10 11.37
C ARG A 13 54.13 -0.37 10.41
N ILE A 14 52.94 -0.70 10.92
CA ILE A 14 51.77 -1.10 10.14
C ILE A 14 50.80 0.07 9.93
N ARG A 15 51.04 1.25 10.53
CA ARG A 15 50.10 2.40 10.49
C ARG A 15 49.58 2.76 9.09
N TYR A 16 50.42 2.74 8.10
CA TYR A 16 49.99 3.05 6.73
C TYR A 16 49.11 1.97 6.14
N TRP A 17 49.38 0.72 6.41
CA TRP A 17 48.56 -0.42 5.98
C TRP A 17 47.18 -0.38 6.65
N LEU A 18 47.11 -0.02 7.92
CA LEU A 18 45.84 0.15 8.63
C LEU A 18 45.03 1.32 8.06
N LEU A 19 45.68 2.45 7.78
CA LEU A 19 45.01 3.62 7.19
C LEU A 19 44.49 3.31 5.76
N TRP A 20 45.30 2.77 4.91
CA TRP A 20 44.89 2.43 3.55
C TRP A 20 43.87 1.28 3.53
N GLY A 21 44.03 0.28 4.38
CA GLY A 21 43.07 -0.80 4.51
C GLY A 21 41.69 -0.33 4.97
N SER A 22 41.63 0.51 6.00
CA SER A 22 40.35 1.09 6.49
C SER A 22 39.70 1.97 5.44
N LEU A 23 40.48 2.80 4.74
CA LEU A 23 39.97 3.66 3.68
C LEU A 23 39.39 2.86 2.50
N LEU A 24 40.07 1.78 2.10
CA LEU A 24 39.59 0.88 1.05
C LEU A 24 38.29 0.19 1.46
N VAL A 25 38.22 -0.36 2.67
CA VAL A 25 37.01 -1.01 3.19
C VAL A 25 35.85 0.00 3.25
N THR A 26 36.11 1.20 3.74
CA THR A 26 35.08 2.27 3.80
C THR A 26 34.56 2.63 2.40
N ALA A 27 35.47 2.78 1.43
CA ALA A 27 35.10 3.05 0.03
C ALA A 27 34.26 1.93 -0.57
N LEU A 28 34.60 0.67 -0.31
CA LEU A 28 33.82 -0.49 -0.73
C LEU A 28 32.44 -0.52 -0.08
N VAL A 29 32.34 -0.25 1.21
CA VAL A 29 31.04 -0.20 1.92
C VAL A 29 30.15 0.90 1.34
N ILE A 30 30.70 2.11 1.12
CA ILE A 30 29.94 3.22 0.51
C ILE A 30 29.48 2.83 -0.90
N TYR A 31 30.38 2.22 -1.70
CA TYR A 31 30.04 1.78 -3.06
C TYR A 31 28.89 0.76 -3.06
N PHE A 32 28.94 -0.28 -2.22
CA PHE A 32 27.89 -1.28 -2.15
C PHE A 32 26.59 -0.75 -1.54
N THR A 33 26.65 0.14 -0.55
CA THR A 33 25.43 0.71 0.06
C THR A 33 24.66 1.62 -0.90
N GLN A 34 25.30 2.24 -1.90
CA GLN A 34 24.59 3.03 -2.92
C GLN A 34 23.64 2.20 -3.79
N PHE A 35 23.86 0.89 -3.90
CA PHE A 35 23.02 -0.01 -4.69
C PHE A 35 21.89 -0.66 -3.90
N LEU A 36 21.80 -0.42 -2.58
CA LEU A 36 20.70 -0.96 -1.78
C LEU A 36 19.38 -0.27 -2.15
N PRO A 37 18.33 -1.05 -2.41
CA PRO A 37 17.02 -0.48 -2.71
C PRO A 37 16.48 0.25 -1.48
N TYR A 38 16.04 1.49 -1.67
CA TYR A 38 15.33 2.23 -0.63
C TYR A 38 13.98 1.59 -0.37
N SER A 39 13.59 1.57 0.90
CA SER A 39 12.30 1.04 1.35
C SER A 39 11.64 2.07 2.26
N TYR A 40 10.42 2.45 1.93
CA TYR A 40 9.62 3.44 2.65
C TYR A 40 8.43 2.76 3.29
N THR A 41 8.28 2.91 4.60
CA THR A 41 7.14 2.37 5.33
C THR A 41 6.25 3.52 5.78
N VAL A 42 4.97 3.40 5.51
CA VAL A 42 3.92 4.33 5.96
C VAL A 42 2.94 3.56 6.83
N ASN A 43 2.59 4.17 7.97
CA ASN A 43 1.57 3.69 8.88
C ASN A 43 0.41 4.67 8.88
N SER A 44 -0.80 4.14 8.82
CA SER A 44 -2.03 4.91 8.99
C SER A 44 -2.99 4.20 9.93
N SER A 45 -3.90 4.93 10.52
CA SER A 45 -4.92 4.38 11.41
C SER A 45 -6.30 4.90 11.03
N LEU A 46 -7.25 3.97 10.88
CA LEU A 46 -8.63 4.23 10.56
C LEU A 46 -9.51 3.94 11.78
N TYR A 47 -10.41 4.89 12.14
CA TYR A 47 -11.41 4.67 13.16
C TYR A 47 -12.62 3.92 12.59
N ALA A 48 -12.87 2.71 13.07
CA ALA A 48 -13.92 1.85 12.56
C ALA A 48 -15.32 2.14 13.16
N GLY A 49 -15.40 2.83 14.30
CA GLY A 49 -16.66 3.23 14.93
C GLY A 49 -17.58 2.07 15.34
N VAL A 50 -17.01 0.92 15.67
CA VAL A 50 -17.75 -0.33 15.91
C VAL A 50 -18.41 -0.34 17.30
N THR A 51 -17.85 0.37 18.28
CA THR A 51 -18.25 0.31 19.71
C THR A 51 -19.40 1.25 20.09
N ASN A 52 -19.92 2.07 19.19
CA ASN A 52 -20.98 3.06 19.52
C ASN A 52 -22.39 2.49 19.63
N GLY A 53 -22.56 1.17 19.74
CA GLY A 53 -23.83 0.52 20.03
C GLY A 53 -23.95 0.22 21.53
N THR A 54 -24.72 1.02 22.24
CA THR A 54 -25.10 0.82 23.66
C THR A 54 -25.89 -0.46 23.83
N ASN A 55 -25.24 -1.56 24.23
CA ASN A 55 -25.85 -2.66 24.96
C ASN A 55 -24.80 -3.57 25.59
N LEU A 56 -24.94 -3.84 26.86
CA LEU A 56 -24.00 -4.42 27.81
C LEU A 56 -24.07 -5.96 27.91
N ASP A 57 -24.45 -6.67 26.88
CA ASP A 57 -24.55 -8.13 26.89
C ASP A 57 -23.33 -8.83 26.31
N GLY A 58 -22.85 -9.89 26.99
CA GLY A 58 -21.62 -10.61 26.61
C GLY A 58 -21.60 -11.21 25.20
N SER A 59 -22.74 -11.30 24.53
CA SER A 59 -22.86 -11.65 23.11
C SER A 59 -22.26 -10.60 22.16
N GLN A 60 -22.03 -9.37 22.64
CA GLN A 60 -21.54 -8.25 21.83
C GLN A 60 -20.02 -8.27 21.61
N LEU A 61 -19.23 -8.81 22.52
CA LEU A 61 -17.78 -8.94 22.34
C LEU A 61 -17.45 -9.86 21.15
N ILE A 62 -18.25 -10.90 20.94
CA ILE A 62 -18.14 -11.80 19.80
C ILE A 62 -18.50 -11.07 18.51
N ASN A 63 -19.52 -10.20 18.56
CA ASN A 63 -19.99 -9.45 17.39
C ASN A 63 -19.01 -8.33 16.99
N ILE A 64 -18.36 -7.68 17.95
CA ILE A 64 -17.34 -6.66 17.70
C ILE A 64 -16.11 -7.26 17.00
N ASN A 65 -15.59 -8.37 17.50
CA ASN A 65 -14.43 -9.03 16.89
C ASN A 65 -14.75 -9.50 15.46
N SER A 66 -15.91 -10.10 15.23
CA SER A 66 -16.33 -10.52 13.90
C SER A 66 -16.48 -9.33 12.91
N THR A 67 -16.89 -8.16 13.42
CA THR A 67 -16.97 -6.94 12.60
C THR A 67 -15.58 -6.47 12.17
N PHE A 68 -14.59 -6.46 13.07
CA PHE A 68 -13.21 -6.14 12.71
C PHE A 68 -12.63 -7.15 11.74
N ASP A 69 -12.83 -8.45 11.96
CA ASP A 69 -12.39 -9.50 11.03
C ASP A 69 -13.01 -9.32 9.64
N ASN A 70 -14.27 -8.95 9.57
CA ASN A 70 -14.95 -8.65 8.31
C ASN A 70 -14.32 -7.44 7.59
N ILE A 71 -14.02 -6.35 8.31
CA ILE A 71 -13.38 -5.17 7.73
C ILE A 71 -11.98 -5.54 7.20
N ILE A 72 -11.20 -6.30 7.97
CA ILE A 72 -9.87 -6.77 7.56
C ILE A 72 -9.97 -7.66 6.31
N ASN A 73 -10.91 -8.60 6.31
CA ASN A 73 -11.13 -9.49 5.17
C ASN A 73 -11.57 -8.74 3.91
N ILE A 74 -12.42 -7.72 4.05
CA ILE A 74 -12.82 -6.84 2.94
C ILE A 74 -11.60 -6.12 2.38
N GLY A 75 -10.77 -5.53 3.26
CA GLY A 75 -9.55 -4.84 2.85
C GLY A 75 -8.55 -5.73 2.12
N LYS A 76 -8.47 -6.99 2.52
CA LYS A 76 -7.62 -8.02 1.89
C LYS A 76 -8.27 -8.71 0.70
N SER A 77 -9.55 -8.45 0.45
CA SER A 77 -10.26 -9.11 -0.65
C SER A 77 -9.63 -8.73 -2.00
N LYS A 78 -9.59 -9.70 -2.91
CA LYS A 78 -9.08 -9.50 -4.27
C LYS A 78 -9.83 -8.39 -5.01
N ASN A 79 -11.12 -8.22 -4.73
CA ASN A 79 -11.94 -7.19 -5.35
C ASN A 79 -11.55 -5.78 -4.88
N THR A 80 -11.38 -5.59 -3.57
CA THR A 80 -10.93 -4.31 -2.99
C THR A 80 -9.52 -3.95 -3.49
N LEU A 81 -8.57 -4.89 -3.41
CA LEU A 81 -7.21 -4.67 -3.88
C LEU A 81 -7.14 -4.39 -5.39
N ALA A 82 -8.04 -4.97 -6.19
CA ALA A 82 -8.13 -4.66 -7.61
C ALA A 82 -8.62 -3.23 -7.88
N LYS A 83 -9.57 -2.73 -7.09
CA LYS A 83 -10.00 -1.33 -7.16
C LYS A 83 -8.88 -0.38 -6.74
N VAL A 84 -8.17 -0.71 -5.64
CA VAL A 84 -6.99 0.04 -5.18
C VAL A 84 -5.93 0.10 -6.28
N SER A 85 -5.61 -1.03 -6.93
CA SER A 85 -4.66 -1.09 -8.03
C SER A 85 -5.02 -0.16 -9.20
N VAL A 86 -6.26 -0.18 -9.64
CA VAL A 86 -6.71 0.68 -10.76
C VAL A 86 -6.73 2.15 -10.38
N ARG A 87 -7.18 2.49 -9.17
CA ARG A 87 -7.17 3.88 -8.68
C ARG A 87 -5.74 4.40 -8.49
N LEU A 88 -4.84 3.58 -7.97
CA LEU A 88 -3.43 3.91 -7.84
C LEU A 88 -2.78 4.14 -9.20
N LEU A 89 -3.04 3.24 -10.17
CA LEU A 89 -2.58 3.40 -11.55
C LEU A 89 -3.09 4.71 -12.16
N ALA A 90 -4.38 5.00 -12.02
CA ALA A 90 -4.99 6.25 -12.50
C ALA A 90 -4.34 7.48 -11.87
N THR A 91 -4.16 7.48 -10.54
CA THR A 91 -3.54 8.58 -9.79
C THR A 91 -2.12 8.86 -10.31
N ASN A 92 -1.34 7.80 -10.50
CA ASN A 92 0.04 7.93 -10.98
C ASN A 92 0.09 8.40 -12.44
N LEU A 93 -0.84 7.99 -13.29
CA LEU A 93 -0.90 8.43 -14.69
C LEU A 93 -1.36 9.86 -14.85
N VAL A 94 -2.29 10.31 -14.01
CA VAL A 94 -2.81 11.69 -14.03
C VAL A 94 -1.78 12.68 -13.51
N HIS A 95 -1.14 12.35 -12.37
CA HIS A 95 -0.28 13.29 -11.65
C HIS A 95 1.22 13.05 -11.86
N GLY A 96 1.62 11.92 -12.45
CA GLY A 96 3.02 11.60 -12.67
C GLY A 96 3.71 12.54 -13.65
N ASP A 97 5.02 12.74 -13.42
CA ASP A 97 5.91 13.54 -14.24
C ASP A 97 7.18 12.73 -14.55
N GLU A 98 7.66 12.82 -15.80
CA GLU A 98 8.85 12.07 -16.23
C GLU A 98 10.16 12.67 -15.69
N TRP A 99 10.15 13.95 -15.33
CA TRP A 99 11.34 14.71 -15.00
C TRP A 99 11.44 15.08 -13.52
N LYS A 100 10.28 15.14 -12.83
CA LYS A 100 10.21 15.65 -11.46
C LYS A 100 9.51 14.67 -10.54
N ASP A 101 10.16 14.37 -9.41
CA ASP A 101 9.53 13.64 -8.31
C ASP A 101 8.40 14.47 -7.71
N ASN A 102 7.30 13.80 -7.37
CA ASN A 102 6.16 14.45 -6.74
C ASN A 102 5.58 13.58 -5.61
N MET A 103 4.52 14.07 -4.97
CA MET A 103 3.87 13.39 -3.85
C MET A 103 3.11 12.11 -4.25
N TYR A 104 2.97 11.80 -5.54
CA TYR A 104 2.24 10.63 -6.02
C TYR A 104 3.17 9.50 -6.45
N ILE A 105 4.24 9.84 -7.18
CA ILE A 105 5.19 8.89 -7.73
C ILE A 105 6.53 9.57 -8.05
N GLN A 106 7.63 8.86 -7.84
CA GLN A 106 8.95 9.34 -8.26
C GLN A 106 9.11 9.26 -9.79
N ALA A 107 9.79 10.25 -10.38
CA ALA A 107 10.02 10.34 -11.82
C ALA A 107 10.60 9.05 -12.44
N LYS A 108 11.53 8.39 -11.73
CA LYS A 108 12.12 7.12 -12.18
C LYS A 108 11.07 6.00 -12.34
N HIS A 109 10.15 5.89 -11.36
CA HIS A 109 9.11 4.87 -11.39
C HIS A 109 8.00 5.22 -12.38
N TYR A 110 7.73 6.52 -12.56
CA TYR A 110 6.79 6.98 -13.57
C TYR A 110 7.29 6.67 -14.99
N ARG A 111 8.57 6.93 -15.30
CA ARG A 111 9.17 6.54 -16.59
C ARG A 111 9.09 5.03 -16.83
N GLN A 112 9.40 4.22 -15.82
CA GLN A 112 9.27 2.76 -15.92
C GLN A 112 7.82 2.33 -16.18
N LEU A 113 6.86 2.98 -15.52
CA LEU A 113 5.42 2.73 -15.74
C LEU A 113 5.02 3.06 -17.18
N VAL A 114 5.35 4.25 -17.67
CA VAL A 114 4.98 4.69 -19.03
C VAL A 114 5.60 3.81 -20.11
N GLN A 115 6.84 3.32 -19.91
CA GLN A 115 7.52 2.43 -20.86
C GLN A 115 6.80 1.09 -21.08
N ILE A 116 6.11 0.58 -20.06
CA ILE A 116 5.41 -0.72 -20.15
C ILE A 116 3.94 -0.57 -20.58
N LEU A 117 3.40 0.66 -20.56
CA LEU A 117 1.99 0.91 -20.85
C LEU A 117 1.70 0.88 -22.35
N PRO A 118 0.70 0.10 -22.80
CA PRO A 118 0.20 0.17 -24.17
C PRO A 118 -0.39 1.56 -24.47
N LYS A 119 -0.26 1.99 -25.72
CA LYS A 119 -0.83 3.27 -26.19
C LYS A 119 -2.33 3.38 -25.95
N GLU A 120 -3.04 2.27 -26.04
CA GLU A 120 -4.49 2.18 -25.78
C GLU A 120 -4.84 2.58 -24.33
N VAL A 121 -4.03 2.16 -23.35
CA VAL A 121 -4.22 2.53 -21.94
C VAL A 121 -3.87 3.99 -21.70
N LEU A 122 -2.82 4.50 -22.33
CA LEU A 122 -2.47 5.92 -22.26
C LEU A 122 -3.56 6.83 -22.83
N ALA A 123 -4.26 6.38 -23.88
CA ALA A 123 -5.39 7.12 -24.47
C ALA A 123 -6.62 7.22 -23.54
N LEU A 124 -6.72 6.36 -22.52
CA LEU A 124 -7.80 6.41 -21.52
C LEU A 124 -7.57 7.46 -20.43
N VAL A 125 -6.37 8.03 -20.35
CA VAL A 125 -5.97 8.95 -19.30
C VAL A 125 -6.46 10.37 -19.61
N ASP A 126 -7.32 10.89 -18.75
CA ASP A 126 -7.71 12.29 -18.75
C ASP A 126 -7.00 13.00 -17.57
N ARG A 127 -5.94 13.75 -17.89
CA ARG A 127 -5.15 14.47 -16.86
C ARG A 127 -5.93 15.58 -16.16
N SER A 128 -7.08 15.97 -16.67
CA SER A 128 -7.95 16.98 -16.03
C SER A 128 -8.87 16.39 -14.97
N SER A 129 -9.10 15.06 -14.99
CA SER A 129 -10.05 14.39 -14.10
C SER A 129 -9.57 12.98 -13.71
N LEU A 130 -9.24 12.81 -12.43
CA LEU A 130 -8.89 11.51 -11.87
C LEU A 130 -10.07 10.53 -11.96
N ASP A 131 -11.27 10.96 -11.58
CA ASP A 131 -12.45 10.08 -11.55
C ASP A 131 -12.83 9.58 -12.94
N LYS A 132 -12.68 10.41 -13.96
CA LYS A 132 -12.91 10.02 -15.35
C LYS A 132 -11.86 8.99 -15.80
N THR A 133 -10.60 9.20 -15.47
CA THR A 133 -9.53 8.23 -15.74
C THR A 133 -9.79 6.90 -15.03
N VAL A 134 -10.17 6.92 -13.75
CA VAL A 134 -10.54 5.71 -13.00
C VAL A 134 -11.69 4.97 -13.68
N THR A 135 -12.75 5.69 -14.06
CA THR A 135 -13.92 5.11 -14.75
C THR A 135 -13.52 4.47 -16.08
N ASN A 136 -12.74 5.15 -16.89
CA ASN A 136 -12.25 4.64 -18.17
C ASN A 136 -11.43 3.35 -17.99
N LEU A 137 -10.49 3.34 -17.05
CA LEU A 137 -9.66 2.16 -16.76
C LEU A 137 -10.46 0.99 -16.19
N MET A 138 -11.47 1.26 -15.33
CA MET A 138 -12.36 0.24 -14.79
C MET A 138 -13.23 -0.39 -15.89
N ASN A 139 -13.78 0.42 -16.79
CA ASN A 139 -14.58 -0.06 -17.91
C ASN A 139 -13.74 -0.87 -18.89
N TYR A 140 -12.56 -0.38 -19.25
CA TYR A 140 -11.61 -1.11 -20.09
C TYR A 140 -11.25 -2.48 -19.49
N ARG A 141 -11.01 -2.55 -18.18
CA ARG A 141 -10.75 -3.81 -17.49
C ARG A 141 -11.92 -4.79 -17.56
N LYS A 142 -13.18 -4.32 -17.51
CA LYS A 142 -14.37 -5.16 -17.59
C LYS A 142 -14.62 -5.70 -19.00
N GLU A 143 -14.30 -4.93 -20.02
CA GLU A 143 -14.51 -5.29 -21.43
C GLU A 143 -13.66 -6.51 -21.82
N ASN A 144 -12.44 -6.60 -21.32
CA ASN A 144 -11.54 -7.72 -21.63
C ASN A 144 -10.69 -8.10 -20.42
N SER A 145 -10.97 -9.24 -19.81
CA SER A 145 -10.27 -9.74 -18.64
C SER A 145 -8.79 -10.11 -18.88
N SER A 146 -8.35 -10.21 -20.14
CA SER A 146 -6.96 -10.48 -20.53
C SER A 146 -6.16 -9.23 -20.90
N ASN A 147 -6.76 -8.04 -20.85
CA ASN A 147 -6.11 -6.79 -21.21
C ASN A 147 -5.02 -6.35 -20.21
N PHE A 148 -4.29 -5.29 -20.52
CA PHE A 148 -3.19 -4.81 -19.72
C PHE A 148 -3.60 -4.41 -18.28
N VAL A 149 -4.74 -3.74 -18.09
CA VAL A 149 -5.23 -3.31 -16.77
C VAL A 149 -5.60 -4.52 -15.89
N TYR A 150 -6.11 -5.59 -16.50
CA TYR A 150 -6.29 -6.87 -15.81
C TYR A 150 -4.94 -7.54 -15.49
N SER A 151 -4.03 -7.52 -16.45
CA SER A 151 -2.72 -8.16 -16.38
C SER A 151 -1.82 -7.53 -15.31
N ILE A 152 -1.80 -6.19 -15.18
CA ILE A 152 -0.96 -5.48 -14.20
C ILE A 152 -1.31 -5.86 -12.75
N PHE A 153 -2.55 -6.19 -12.47
CA PHE A 153 -3.00 -6.66 -11.17
C PHE A 153 -2.69 -8.15 -10.93
N ASN A 154 -2.83 -9.00 -11.95
CA ASN A 154 -2.72 -10.45 -11.79
C ASN A 154 -1.31 -11.01 -12.06
N ARG A 155 -0.40 -10.21 -12.63
CA ARG A 155 1.01 -10.56 -12.84
C ARG A 155 1.92 -9.81 -11.85
N PRO A 156 3.16 -10.24 -11.62
CA PRO A 156 4.05 -9.63 -10.63
C PRO A 156 4.61 -8.28 -11.11
N TYR A 157 3.76 -7.28 -11.24
CA TYR A 157 4.18 -5.90 -11.45
C TYR A 157 4.44 -5.20 -10.11
N PRO A 158 5.51 -4.41 -10.00
CA PRO A 158 5.75 -3.59 -8.82
C PRO A 158 4.56 -2.67 -8.53
N PHE A 159 4.21 -2.50 -7.25
CA PHE A 159 3.19 -1.58 -6.73
C PHE A 159 1.72 -1.92 -7.06
N TYR A 160 1.42 -2.42 -8.26
CA TYR A 160 0.03 -2.56 -8.76
C TYR A 160 -0.50 -3.98 -8.69
N SER A 161 0.37 -4.98 -8.54
CA SER A 161 -0.04 -6.38 -8.53
C SER A 161 -0.75 -6.78 -7.23
N TYR A 162 -1.56 -7.83 -7.32
CA TYR A 162 -2.17 -8.45 -6.15
C TYR A 162 -1.13 -8.79 -5.07
N ASN A 163 0.00 -9.38 -5.44
CA ASN A 163 1.04 -9.75 -4.49
C ASN A 163 1.65 -8.54 -3.79
N ALA A 164 1.89 -7.43 -4.53
CA ALA A 164 2.40 -6.19 -3.95
C ALA A 164 1.39 -5.57 -2.97
N LEU A 165 0.11 -5.50 -3.34
CA LEU A 165 -0.92 -4.91 -2.51
C LEU A 165 -1.35 -5.82 -1.34
N ASN A 166 -1.29 -7.13 -1.50
CA ASN A 166 -1.59 -8.08 -0.43
C ASN A 166 -0.54 -8.06 0.70
N SER A 167 0.65 -7.50 0.46
CA SER A 167 1.66 -7.27 1.51
C SER A 167 1.28 -6.18 2.51
N ILE A 168 0.25 -5.35 2.22
CA ILE A 168 -0.28 -4.36 3.16
C ILE A 168 -0.75 -5.10 4.41
N ILE A 169 -0.28 -4.70 5.57
CA ILE A 169 -0.72 -5.23 6.86
C ILE A 169 -1.95 -4.44 7.28
N ILE A 170 -3.04 -5.16 7.56
CA ILE A 170 -4.28 -4.59 8.10
C ILE A 170 -4.56 -5.35 9.40
N LYS A 171 -4.59 -4.64 10.52
CA LYS A 171 -4.84 -5.25 11.83
C LYS A 171 -5.55 -4.29 12.78
N ARG A 172 -6.29 -4.85 13.74
CA ARG A 172 -6.84 -4.05 14.84
C ARG A 172 -5.73 -3.61 15.79
N LEU A 173 -5.77 -2.36 16.25
CA LEU A 173 -4.80 -1.84 17.23
C LEU A 173 -5.25 -2.18 18.65
N GLY A 174 -4.75 -3.29 19.18
CA GLY A 174 -5.10 -3.80 20.51
C GLY A 174 -6.60 -4.09 20.63
N THR A 175 -7.24 -3.56 21.69
CA THR A 175 -8.69 -3.65 21.93
C THR A 175 -9.45 -2.39 21.52
N SER A 176 -8.77 -1.43 20.87
CA SER A 176 -9.37 -0.16 20.44
C SER A 176 -10.26 -0.32 19.20
N ASP A 177 -10.97 0.74 18.83
CA ASP A 177 -11.74 0.82 17.59
C ASP A 177 -10.92 1.29 16.40
N LEU A 178 -9.59 1.20 16.51
CA LEU A 178 -8.67 1.58 15.46
C LEU A 178 -8.18 0.37 14.68
N ILE A 179 -8.16 0.52 13.36
CA ILE A 179 -7.49 -0.39 12.43
C ILE A 179 -6.21 0.27 11.97
N GLU A 180 -5.10 -0.41 12.17
CA GLU A 180 -3.80 0.00 11.67
C GLU A 180 -3.57 -0.58 10.28
N LEU A 181 -3.11 0.27 9.36
CA LEU A 181 -2.72 -0.05 8.00
C LEU A 181 -1.24 0.24 7.86
N VAL A 182 -0.43 -0.74 7.44
CA VAL A 182 1.01 -0.58 7.22
C VAL A 182 1.37 -1.06 5.83
N TYR A 183 2.04 -0.23 5.07
CA TYR A 183 2.55 -0.59 3.76
C TYR A 183 3.98 -0.16 3.58
N THR A 184 4.76 -1.01 2.90
CA THR A 184 6.17 -0.77 2.61
C THR A 184 6.43 -0.96 1.12
N SER A 185 7.01 0.05 0.47
CA SER A 185 7.42 -0.05 -0.93
C SER A 185 8.66 0.79 -1.23
N ALA A 186 9.16 0.70 -2.46
CA ALA A 186 10.34 1.42 -2.92
C ALA A 186 10.08 2.90 -3.32
N ASP A 187 8.81 3.34 -3.27
CA ASP A 187 8.39 4.70 -3.66
C ASP A 187 7.54 5.33 -2.55
N PRO A 188 7.96 6.45 -1.94
CA PRO A 188 7.24 7.06 -0.83
C PRO A 188 5.85 7.60 -1.25
N GLY A 189 5.73 8.17 -2.45
CA GLY A 189 4.47 8.67 -2.98
C GLY A 189 3.48 7.55 -3.21
N ILE A 190 3.91 6.48 -3.85
CA ILE A 190 3.08 5.28 -4.07
C ILE A 190 2.68 4.66 -2.73
N THR A 191 3.61 4.53 -1.78
CA THR A 191 3.33 3.93 -0.47
C THR A 191 2.21 4.68 0.25
N GLN A 192 2.31 6.00 0.33
CA GLN A 192 1.32 6.85 0.99
C GLN A 192 -0.03 6.82 0.26
N ASN A 193 -0.03 7.00 -1.06
CA ASN A 193 -1.28 7.04 -1.83
C ASN A 193 -1.99 5.68 -1.87
N THR A 194 -1.24 4.57 -1.84
CA THR A 194 -1.83 3.22 -1.73
C THR A 194 -2.67 3.08 -0.46
N LEU A 195 -2.14 3.49 0.70
CA LEU A 195 -2.88 3.42 1.96
C LEU A 195 -4.10 4.34 1.95
N LYS A 196 -3.95 5.59 1.47
CA LYS A 196 -5.07 6.53 1.36
C LYS A 196 -6.20 6.00 0.48
N ILE A 197 -5.87 5.42 -0.67
CA ILE A 197 -6.86 4.83 -1.57
C ILE A 197 -7.51 3.60 -0.91
N LEU A 198 -6.74 2.78 -0.20
CA LEU A 198 -7.29 1.62 0.51
C LEU A 198 -8.24 2.03 1.64
N GLU A 199 -7.92 3.08 2.39
CA GLU A 199 -8.81 3.66 3.42
C GLU A 199 -10.14 4.09 2.81
N ASP A 200 -10.11 4.83 1.71
CA ASP A 200 -11.33 5.26 1.00
C ASP A 200 -12.17 4.07 0.51
N GLU A 201 -11.53 3.03 -0.03
CA GLU A 201 -12.23 1.83 -0.49
C GLU A 201 -12.78 0.99 0.66
N LEU A 202 -12.07 0.93 1.80
CA LEU A 202 -12.55 0.27 3.02
C LEU A 202 -13.78 0.96 3.59
N LEU A 203 -13.74 2.30 3.70
CA LEU A 203 -14.87 3.09 4.19
C LEU A 203 -16.12 2.87 3.32
N LYS A 204 -15.98 2.96 2.00
CA LYS A 204 -17.08 2.72 1.06
C LYS A 204 -17.65 1.29 1.18
N ALA A 205 -16.78 0.31 1.28
CA ALA A 205 -17.21 -1.09 1.40
C ALA A 205 -17.92 -1.34 2.74
N TYR A 206 -17.44 -0.75 3.82
CA TYR A 206 -18.07 -0.84 5.14
C TYR A 206 -19.42 -0.15 5.19
N GLU A 207 -19.54 1.04 4.62
CA GLU A 207 -20.82 1.76 4.49
C GLU A 207 -21.85 0.93 3.70
N GLN A 208 -21.46 0.36 2.57
CA GLN A 208 -22.34 -0.50 1.78
C GLN A 208 -22.86 -1.72 2.57
N LEU A 209 -22.02 -2.34 3.38
CA LEU A 209 -22.43 -3.46 4.24
C LEU A 209 -23.43 -3.02 5.31
N ARG A 210 -23.19 -1.87 5.96
CA ARG A 210 -24.12 -1.32 6.96
C ARG A 210 -25.48 -1.00 6.35
N PHE A 211 -25.51 -0.34 5.19
CA PHE A 211 -26.76 -0.03 4.50
C PHE A 211 -27.52 -1.30 4.09
N SER A 212 -26.82 -2.30 3.56
CA SER A 212 -27.41 -3.59 3.19
C SER A 212 -28.03 -4.31 4.39
N ALA A 213 -27.31 -4.36 5.53
CA ALA A 213 -27.82 -4.98 6.75
C ALA A 213 -29.03 -4.23 7.32
N THR A 214 -29.01 -2.91 7.32
CA THR A 214 -30.12 -2.06 7.80
C THR A 214 -31.36 -2.21 6.95
N ASN A 215 -31.22 -2.19 5.62
CA ASN A 215 -32.35 -2.37 4.69
C ASN A 215 -32.97 -3.76 4.80
N SER A 216 -32.16 -4.80 5.00
CA SER A 216 -32.67 -6.17 5.22
C SER A 216 -33.45 -6.29 6.54
N ALA A 217 -33.00 -5.62 7.60
CA ALA A 217 -33.71 -5.58 8.88
C ALA A 217 -35.06 -4.82 8.76
N ILE A 218 -35.06 -3.66 8.09
CA ILE A 218 -36.31 -2.91 7.85
C ILE A 218 -37.30 -3.75 7.04
N ALA A 219 -36.89 -4.38 5.96
CA ALA A 219 -37.75 -5.23 5.14
C ALA A 219 -38.33 -6.41 5.94
N TYR A 220 -37.54 -7.01 6.84
CA TYR A 220 -38.00 -8.08 7.72
C TYR A 220 -39.09 -7.59 8.69
N PHE A 221 -38.92 -6.43 9.32
CA PHE A 221 -39.94 -5.87 10.24
C PHE A 221 -41.20 -5.43 9.49
N GLU A 222 -41.08 -4.84 8.30
CA GLU A 222 -42.26 -4.48 7.49
C GLU A 222 -43.05 -5.69 7.02
N GLU A 223 -42.40 -6.83 6.81
CA GLU A 223 -43.09 -8.09 6.47
C GLU A 223 -43.81 -8.68 7.69
N GLN A 224 -43.26 -8.51 8.90
CA GLN A 224 -43.90 -8.97 10.13
C GLN A 224 -45.13 -8.11 10.49
N ASP A 225 -45.08 -6.81 10.26
CA ASP A 225 -46.20 -5.90 10.53
C ASP A 225 -47.39 -6.08 9.58
N ARG A 226 -47.20 -6.77 8.45
CA ARG A 226 -48.25 -7.09 7.47
C ARG A 226 -48.97 -8.41 7.72
N LYS A 227 -48.48 -9.21 8.69
CA LYS A 227 -49.08 -10.49 9.08
C LYS A 227 -49.95 -10.35 10.31
#